data_a422134a46d88a362d134bfa221cac3e
#
_entry.id   a422134a46d88a362d134bfa221cac3e
#
_cell.length_a   1.000
_cell.length_b   1.000
_cell.length_c   1.000
_cell.angle_alpha   90.00
_cell.angle_beta   90.00
_cell.angle_gamma   90.00
#
_symmetry.space_group_name_H-M   'P 1'
#
loop_
_entity.id
_entity.type
_entity.pdbx_description
1 polymer ?
#
loop_
_entity_poly.entity_id
_entity_poly.type
_entity_poly.pdbx_seq_one_letter_code
_entity_poly.pdbx_strand_id
1 'polypeptide(L)'
;MEIRKAVRQDVPLILEFIKGIARYEKMENEVVATTELLEEQLFDKGRAEVIFAMEEGAEVGFALFFHNFSTFLGRSGLYLEDLFVYPEHRGKGYGKALFLELVRIANERGCGRMEWFV
;
A
#
# COMPACT_ATOMS: atom_id res chain seq x y z
N MET A 1 1.80 -8.21 -15.61
CA MET A 1 2.47 -7.34 -14.64
C MET A 1 2.51 -8.04 -13.30
N GLU A 2 3.68 -8.14 -12.72
CA GLU A 2 3.85 -8.87 -11.47
C GLU A 2 3.55 -7.97 -10.27
N ILE A 3 2.72 -8.47 -9.35
CA ILE A 3 2.43 -7.84 -8.06
C ILE A 3 2.81 -8.85 -6.99
N ARG A 4 3.54 -8.42 -5.96
CA ARG A 4 3.85 -9.33 -4.85
C ARG A 4 3.45 -8.71 -3.51
N LYS A 5 3.10 -9.56 -2.57
CA LYS A 5 2.79 -9.15 -1.20
C LYS A 5 4.09 -8.91 -0.45
N ALA A 6 4.11 -7.86 0.38
CA ALA A 6 5.26 -7.56 1.22
C ALA A 6 5.43 -8.63 2.30
N VAL A 7 6.68 -8.88 2.67
CA VAL A 7 7.06 -9.74 3.80
C VAL A 7 7.84 -8.89 4.80
N ARG A 8 8.05 -9.44 6.01
CA ARG A 8 8.69 -8.70 7.11
C ARG A 8 10.03 -8.07 6.70
N GLN A 9 10.81 -8.78 5.89
CA GLN A 9 12.11 -8.29 5.44
C GLN A 9 12.03 -7.06 4.56
N ASP A 10 10.84 -6.72 4.05
CA ASP A 10 10.62 -5.55 3.21
C ASP A 10 10.45 -4.25 3.99
N VAL A 11 10.45 -4.28 5.33
CA VAL A 11 10.19 -3.08 6.14
C VAL A 11 11.10 -1.90 5.76
N PRO A 12 12.42 -2.07 5.56
CA PRO A 12 13.24 -0.95 5.11
C PRO A 12 12.80 -0.39 3.76
N LEU A 13 12.40 -1.25 2.83
CA LEU A 13 11.91 -0.84 1.52
C LEU A 13 10.58 -0.09 1.64
N ILE A 14 9.69 -0.54 2.51
CA ILE A 14 8.42 0.13 2.76
C ILE A 14 8.69 1.56 3.26
N LEU A 15 9.63 1.72 4.19
CA LEU A 15 9.99 3.05 4.69
C LEU A 15 10.54 3.93 3.58
N GLU A 16 11.33 3.36 2.65
CA GLU A 16 11.83 4.10 1.49
C GLU A 16 10.68 4.63 0.63
N PHE A 17 9.65 3.82 0.39
CA PHE A 17 8.46 4.27 -0.36
C PHE A 17 7.72 5.38 0.36
N ILE A 18 7.54 5.24 1.69
CA ILE A 18 6.88 6.27 2.50
C ILE A 18 7.64 7.60 2.40
N LYS A 19 8.97 7.55 2.51
CA LYS A 19 9.80 8.73 2.34
C LYS A 19 9.74 9.28 0.92
N GLY A 20 9.59 8.41 -0.07
CA GLY A 20 9.41 8.82 -1.47
C GLY A 20 8.12 9.63 -1.67
N ILE A 21 7.02 9.19 -1.06
CA ILE A 21 5.76 9.93 -1.08
C ILE A 21 5.95 11.30 -0.42
N ALA A 22 6.57 11.32 0.75
CA ALA A 22 6.79 12.56 1.51
C ALA A 22 7.62 13.57 0.71
N ARG A 23 8.67 13.09 0.03
CA ARG A 23 9.49 13.95 -0.83
C ARG A 23 8.67 14.53 -1.99
N TYR A 24 7.85 13.68 -2.61
CA TYR A 24 7.00 14.12 -3.72
C TYR A 24 6.01 15.20 -3.27
N GLU A 25 5.49 15.09 -2.05
CA GLU A 25 4.54 16.04 -1.49
C GLU A 25 5.22 17.17 -0.71
N LYS A 26 6.56 17.18 -0.66
CA LYS A 26 7.38 18.17 0.06
C LYS A 26 7.08 18.19 1.56
N MET A 27 6.90 17.01 2.14
CA MET A 27 6.52 16.83 3.54
C MET A 27 7.48 15.88 4.26
N GLU A 28 8.77 15.82 3.83
CA GLU A 28 9.73 14.87 4.38
C GLU A 28 9.87 14.98 5.91
N ASN A 29 9.73 16.20 6.43
CA ASN A 29 9.89 16.44 7.87
C ASN A 29 8.74 15.88 8.70
N GLU A 30 7.66 15.45 8.07
CA GLU A 30 6.51 14.91 8.80
C GLU A 30 6.55 13.41 8.96
N VAL A 31 7.52 12.72 8.34
CA VAL A 31 7.65 11.27 8.48
C VAL A 31 8.37 10.99 9.80
N VAL A 32 7.65 10.39 10.73
CA VAL A 32 8.20 9.96 12.03
C VAL A 32 8.23 8.43 12.14
N ALA A 33 7.75 7.73 11.11
CA ALA A 33 7.77 6.27 11.09
C ALA A 33 9.20 5.75 11.10
N THR A 34 9.40 4.64 11.81
CA THR A 34 10.69 3.95 11.87
C THR A 34 10.50 2.51 11.41
N THR A 35 11.61 1.83 11.10
CA THR A 35 11.54 0.41 10.76
C THR A 35 10.93 -0.40 11.90
N GLU A 36 11.25 -0.05 13.16
CA GLU A 36 10.72 -0.74 14.33
C GLU A 36 9.21 -0.58 14.43
N LEU A 37 8.70 0.64 14.24
CA LEU A 37 7.26 0.89 14.26
C LEU A 37 6.54 0.18 13.13
N LEU A 38 7.10 0.21 11.92
CA LEU A 38 6.50 -0.45 10.78
C LEU A 38 6.46 -1.96 10.95
N GLU A 39 7.53 -2.56 11.47
CA GLU A 39 7.55 -3.99 11.73
C GLU A 39 6.45 -4.37 12.73
N GLU A 40 6.35 -3.62 13.82
CA GLU A 40 5.32 -3.86 14.84
C GLU A 40 3.91 -3.74 14.26
N GLN A 41 3.63 -2.62 13.59
CA GLN A 41 2.27 -2.32 13.13
C GLN A 41 1.83 -3.19 11.96
N LEU A 42 2.74 -3.45 11.01
CA LEU A 42 2.38 -4.17 9.79
C LEU A 42 2.48 -5.68 9.94
N PHE A 43 3.48 -6.17 10.67
CA PHE A 43 3.76 -7.60 10.71
C PHE A 43 3.47 -8.26 12.05
N ASP A 44 3.70 -7.59 13.17
CA ASP A 44 3.34 -8.16 14.47
C ASP A 44 1.85 -8.03 14.75
N LYS A 45 1.28 -6.86 14.48
CA LYS A 45 -0.14 -6.56 14.78
C LYS A 45 -1.06 -6.65 13.57
N GLY A 46 -0.51 -6.68 12.35
CA GLY A 46 -1.32 -6.80 11.14
C GLY A 46 -2.30 -5.66 10.93
N ARG A 47 -1.94 -4.43 11.27
CA ARG A 47 -2.84 -3.28 11.19
C ARG A 47 -3.04 -2.77 9.78
N ALA A 48 -2.10 -3.05 8.89
CA ALA A 48 -2.18 -2.69 7.47
C ALA A 48 -1.36 -3.68 6.68
N GLU A 49 -1.53 -3.67 5.35
CA GLU A 49 -0.84 -4.57 4.44
C GLU A 49 -0.25 -3.80 3.29
N VAL A 50 0.79 -4.34 2.67
CA VAL A 50 1.49 -3.71 1.56
C VAL A 50 1.64 -4.71 0.42
N ILE A 51 1.41 -4.22 -0.81
CA ILE A 51 1.73 -4.95 -2.03
C ILE A 51 2.66 -4.08 -2.88
N PHE A 52 3.52 -4.73 -3.66
CA PHE A 52 4.46 -4.06 -4.55
C PHE A 52 4.19 -4.41 -6.01
N ALA A 53 4.37 -3.42 -6.90
CA ALA A 53 4.43 -3.66 -8.34
C ALA A 53 5.88 -3.88 -8.72
N MET A 54 6.14 -4.88 -9.56
CA MET A 54 7.49 -5.32 -9.92
C MET A 54 7.76 -5.04 -11.39
N GLU A 55 8.98 -4.59 -11.69
CA GLU A 55 9.48 -4.49 -13.06
C GLU A 55 10.87 -5.12 -13.09
N GLU A 56 11.01 -6.20 -13.85
CA GLU A 56 12.29 -6.89 -14.02
C GLU A 56 12.99 -7.20 -12.68
N GLY A 57 12.20 -7.67 -11.72
CA GLY A 57 12.73 -8.07 -10.41
C GLY A 57 12.92 -6.93 -9.43
N ALA A 58 12.56 -5.70 -9.79
CA ALA A 58 12.68 -4.54 -8.90
C ALA A 58 11.30 -4.02 -8.51
N GLU A 59 11.17 -3.57 -7.28
CA GLU A 59 9.95 -2.93 -6.78
C GLU A 59 9.90 -1.49 -7.29
N VAL A 60 8.89 -1.16 -8.10
CA VAL A 60 8.76 0.17 -8.71
C VAL A 60 7.56 0.95 -8.20
N GLY A 61 6.66 0.29 -7.50
CA GLY A 61 5.48 0.92 -6.91
C GLY A 61 4.98 0.14 -5.72
N PHE A 62 4.17 0.78 -4.89
CA PHE A 62 3.58 0.10 -3.74
C PHE A 62 2.19 0.64 -3.46
N ALA A 63 1.40 -0.17 -2.74
CA ALA A 63 0.14 0.26 -2.16
C ALA A 63 0.08 -0.23 -0.73
N LEU A 64 -0.38 0.63 0.17
CA LEU A 64 -0.62 0.29 1.57
C LEU A 64 -2.10 0.44 1.84
N PHE A 65 -2.72 -0.56 2.43
CA PHE A 65 -4.16 -0.61 2.63
C PHE A 65 -4.49 -1.30 3.95
N PHE A 66 -5.72 -1.07 4.42
CA PHE A 66 -6.20 -1.71 5.64
C PHE A 66 -7.71 -1.89 5.53
N HIS A 67 -8.28 -2.61 6.49
CA HIS A 67 -9.73 -2.83 6.53
C HIS A 67 -10.38 -1.88 7.53
N ASN A 68 -11.32 -1.08 7.02
CA ASN A 68 -12.25 -0.35 7.86
C ASN A 68 -13.55 -1.16 7.94
N PHE A 69 -14.61 -0.59 8.47
CA PHE A 69 -15.86 -1.32 8.65
C PHE A 69 -17.03 -0.41 8.36
N SER A 70 -18.02 -0.92 7.63
CA SER A 70 -19.27 -0.21 7.39
C SER A 70 -20.36 -0.80 8.29
N THR A 71 -20.87 0.00 9.21
CA THR A 71 -21.97 -0.43 10.08
C THR A 71 -23.25 -0.65 9.28
N PHE A 72 -23.48 0.17 8.25
CA PHE A 72 -24.68 0.05 7.43
C PHE A 72 -24.67 -1.22 6.59
N LEU A 73 -23.51 -1.60 6.06
CA LEU A 73 -23.39 -2.81 5.27
C LEU A 73 -23.13 -4.05 6.12
N GLY A 74 -22.68 -3.86 7.36
CA GLY A 74 -22.31 -4.96 8.25
C GLY A 74 -21.09 -5.72 7.79
N ARG A 75 -20.21 -5.07 7.03
CA ARG A 75 -19.03 -5.70 6.42
C ARG A 75 -17.81 -4.82 6.53
N SER A 76 -16.64 -5.46 6.50
CA SER A 76 -15.39 -4.76 6.35
C SER A 76 -15.34 -4.09 4.98
N GLY A 77 -14.65 -2.96 4.91
CA GLY A 77 -14.25 -2.33 3.67
C GLY A 77 -12.77 -2.50 3.46
N LEU A 78 -12.28 -2.12 2.29
CA LEU A 78 -10.86 -1.98 2.03
C LEU A 78 -10.57 -0.50 1.84
N TYR A 79 -9.68 0.04 2.65
CA TYR A 79 -9.26 1.45 2.55
C TYR A 79 -7.85 1.53 2.02
N LEU A 80 -7.69 2.22 0.90
CA LEU A 80 -6.38 2.47 0.30
C LEU A 80 -5.80 3.74 0.92
N GLU A 81 -4.75 3.58 1.73
CA GLU A 81 -4.08 4.72 2.37
C GLU A 81 -3.12 5.39 1.40
N ASP A 82 -2.23 4.61 0.77
CA ASP A 82 -1.20 5.14 -0.12
C ASP A 82 -1.05 4.26 -1.35
N LEU A 83 -0.93 4.90 -2.52
CA LEU A 83 -0.55 4.24 -3.75
C LEU A 83 0.49 5.13 -4.44
N PHE A 84 1.69 4.59 -4.67
CA PHE A 84 2.80 5.39 -5.19
C PHE A 84 3.63 4.56 -6.16
N VAL A 85 3.94 5.16 -7.29
CA VAL A 85 4.87 4.61 -8.29
C VAL A 85 5.98 5.62 -8.46
N TYR A 86 7.23 5.16 -8.44
CA TYR A 86 8.37 6.06 -8.64
C TYR A 86 8.20 6.84 -9.95
N PRO A 87 8.55 8.15 -9.96
CA PRO A 87 8.30 8.99 -11.13
C PRO A 87 8.84 8.43 -12.45
N GLU A 88 10.03 7.83 -12.44
CA GLU A 88 10.65 7.27 -13.64
C GLU A 88 9.90 6.03 -14.18
N HIS A 89 8.98 5.46 -13.42
CA HIS A 89 8.21 4.29 -13.84
C HIS A 89 6.74 4.60 -14.09
N ARG A 90 6.36 5.87 -14.00
CA ARG A 90 4.97 6.28 -14.25
C ARG A 90 4.61 6.21 -15.73
N GLY A 91 3.30 6.12 -16.00
CA GLY A 91 2.79 6.03 -17.36
C GLY A 91 2.92 4.64 -17.98
N LYS A 92 3.29 3.64 -17.19
CA LYS A 92 3.45 2.25 -17.67
C LYS A 92 2.34 1.31 -17.17
N GLY A 93 1.38 1.83 -16.40
CA GLY A 93 0.24 1.04 -15.91
C GLY A 93 0.43 0.38 -14.56
N TYR A 94 1.52 0.67 -13.84
CA TYR A 94 1.76 0.04 -12.54
C TYR A 94 0.76 0.48 -11.47
N GLY A 95 0.40 1.77 -11.44
CA GLY A 95 -0.61 2.27 -10.51
C GLY A 95 -1.97 1.59 -10.72
N LYS A 96 -2.37 1.45 -11.99
CA LYS A 96 -3.60 0.76 -12.34
C LYS A 96 -3.55 -0.71 -11.92
N ALA A 97 -2.41 -1.37 -12.14
CA ALA A 97 -2.25 -2.77 -11.77
C ALA A 97 -2.36 -2.96 -10.27
N LEU A 98 -1.75 -2.07 -9.47
CA LEU A 98 -1.88 -2.09 -8.01
C LEU A 98 -3.34 -1.90 -7.59
N PHE A 99 -4.02 -0.92 -8.17
CA PHE A 99 -5.42 -0.66 -7.86
C PHE A 99 -6.31 -1.86 -8.17
N LEU A 100 -6.12 -2.46 -9.35
CA LEU A 100 -6.92 -3.64 -9.74
C LEU A 100 -6.64 -4.84 -8.84
N GLU A 101 -5.41 -4.99 -8.34
CA GLU A 101 -5.11 -6.05 -7.38
C GLU A 101 -5.85 -5.81 -6.06
N LEU A 102 -5.96 -4.55 -5.62
CA LEU A 102 -6.74 -4.23 -4.42
C LEU A 102 -8.22 -4.55 -4.62
N VAL A 103 -8.76 -4.28 -5.81
CA VAL A 103 -10.14 -4.65 -6.14
C VAL A 103 -10.33 -6.17 -6.04
N ARG A 104 -9.37 -6.93 -6.57
CA ARG A 104 -9.41 -8.39 -6.48
C ARG A 104 -9.38 -8.87 -5.02
N ILE A 105 -8.50 -8.28 -4.21
CA ILE A 105 -8.39 -8.62 -2.79
C ILE A 105 -9.70 -8.30 -2.06
N ALA A 106 -10.28 -7.14 -2.32
CA ALA A 106 -11.53 -6.72 -1.71
C ALA A 106 -12.67 -7.70 -2.04
N ASN A 107 -12.76 -8.11 -3.31
CA ASN A 107 -13.76 -9.08 -3.72
C ASN A 107 -13.54 -10.44 -3.08
N GLU A 108 -12.31 -10.92 -3.05
CA GLU A 108 -11.97 -12.21 -2.47
C GLU A 108 -12.30 -12.26 -0.98
N ARG A 109 -12.09 -11.14 -0.27
CA ARG A 109 -12.32 -11.06 1.18
C ARG A 109 -13.75 -10.67 1.54
N GLY A 110 -14.64 -10.47 0.55
CA GLY A 110 -16.03 -10.11 0.81
C GLY A 110 -16.22 -8.71 1.35
N CYS A 111 -15.32 -7.79 1.02
CA CYS A 111 -15.45 -6.39 1.44
C CYS A 111 -16.67 -5.76 0.79
N GLY A 112 -17.43 -4.95 1.56
CA GLY A 112 -18.64 -4.33 1.06
C GLY A 112 -18.39 -3.04 0.28
N ARG A 113 -17.19 -2.45 0.42
CA ARG A 113 -16.83 -1.22 -0.29
C ARG A 113 -15.32 -1.08 -0.33
N MET A 114 -14.86 -0.21 -1.21
CA MET A 114 -13.47 0.19 -1.29
C MET A 114 -13.41 1.71 -1.31
N GLU A 115 -12.52 2.29 -0.51
CA GLU A 115 -12.43 3.73 -0.34
C GLU A 115 -10.99 4.21 -0.41
N TRP A 116 -10.82 5.48 -0.77
CA TRP A 116 -9.54 6.17 -0.71
C TRP A 116 -9.80 7.67 -0.58
N PHE A 117 -8.80 8.40 -0.10
CA PHE A 117 -8.90 9.85 0.05
C PHE A 117 -8.43 10.52 -1.24
N VAL A 118 -9.14 11.55 -1.64
CA VAL A 118 -8.85 12.31 -2.86
C VAL A 118 -8.29 13.69 -2.53
#